data_813f2c536d6ea2cf84427c582ddd94bd
#
_entry.id   813f2c536d6ea2cf84427c582ddd94bd
#
_cell.length_a   1.000
_cell.length_b   1.000
_cell.length_c   1.000
_cell.angle_alpha   90.00
_cell.angle_beta   90.00
_cell.angle_gamma   90.00
#
_symmetry.space_group_name_H-M   'P 1'
#
loop_
_entity.id
_entity.type
_entity.pdbx_description
1 polymer ?
#
loop_
_entity_poly.entity_id
_entity_poly.type
_entity_poly.pdbx_seq_one_letter_code
_entity_poly.pdbx_strand_id
1 'polypeptide(L)'
;MTESWKEQGREMFHPLARALAKRGVMPDHLSLAGLCLSLVAAMLLGRGAFLGAAFMLLVASVFDMLDGDVARERGIVSKFGAFLDSTLDRVSEGALYAGLAYFYLTRSRTATVWMRGMFEGSAEWGGADGPTLGV
;
A
#
# COMPACT_ATOMS: atom_id res chain seq x y z
N MET A 1 24.54 -5.54 -18.45
CA MET A 1 23.15 -5.53 -18.92
C MET A 1 22.15 -4.97 -17.91
N THR A 2 22.43 -5.01 -16.61
CA THR A 2 21.53 -4.50 -15.55
C THR A 2 21.60 -2.99 -15.31
N GLU A 3 22.63 -2.32 -15.77
CA GLU A 3 22.82 -0.86 -15.59
C GLU A 3 22.01 -0.02 -16.59
N SER A 4 21.84 -0.51 -17.83
CA SER A 4 21.15 0.23 -18.89
C SER A 4 19.65 0.48 -18.62
N TRP A 5 18.98 -0.43 -17.91
CA TRP A 5 17.57 -0.29 -17.56
C TRP A 5 17.33 0.78 -16.49
N LYS A 6 18.29 0.91 -15.55
CA LYS A 6 18.25 1.95 -14.51
C LYS A 6 18.54 3.32 -15.09
N GLU A 7 19.42 3.40 -16.08
CA GLU A 7 19.73 4.64 -16.78
C GLU A 7 18.59 5.08 -17.70
N GLN A 8 17.99 4.16 -18.47
CA GLN A 8 16.83 4.46 -19.30
C GLN A 8 15.61 4.92 -18.50
N GLY A 9 15.34 4.31 -17.35
CA GLY A 9 14.28 4.75 -16.44
C GLY A 9 14.54 6.15 -15.90
N ARG A 10 15.79 6.46 -15.53
CA ARG A 10 16.22 7.79 -15.08
C ARG A 10 16.10 8.85 -16.15
N GLU A 11 16.51 8.55 -17.38
CA GLU A 11 16.46 9.51 -18.48
C GLU A 11 15.03 9.91 -18.83
N MET A 12 14.05 9.03 -18.67
CA MET A 12 12.65 9.31 -18.96
C MET A 12 12.03 10.28 -17.93
N PHE A 13 12.44 10.20 -16.66
CA PHE A 13 11.93 11.07 -15.58
C PHE A 13 12.72 12.36 -15.39
N HIS A 14 13.96 12.41 -15.87
CA HIS A 14 14.85 13.58 -15.79
C HIS A 14 14.24 14.88 -16.38
N PRO A 15 13.59 14.88 -17.58
CA PRO A 15 12.97 16.08 -18.11
C PRO A 15 11.76 16.53 -17.29
N LEU A 16 11.02 15.60 -16.68
CA LEU A 16 9.87 15.92 -15.84
C LEU A 16 10.31 16.50 -14.49
N ALA A 17 11.33 15.91 -13.85
CA ALA A 17 11.93 16.44 -12.63
C ALA A 17 12.51 17.85 -12.85
N ARG A 18 13.15 18.08 -13.99
CA ARG A 18 13.70 19.39 -14.38
C ARG A 18 12.60 20.43 -14.63
N ALA A 19 11.48 20.03 -15.23
CA ALA A 19 10.31 20.90 -15.44
C ALA A 19 9.64 21.27 -14.10
N LEU A 20 9.52 20.34 -13.18
CA LEU A 20 8.99 20.56 -11.83
C LEU A 20 9.92 21.45 -11.00
N ALA A 21 11.23 21.22 -11.06
CA ALA A 21 12.22 22.05 -10.41
C ALA A 21 12.19 23.51 -10.89
N LYS A 22 12.00 23.73 -12.19
CA LYS A 22 11.86 25.07 -12.79
C LYS A 22 10.57 25.78 -12.35
N ARG A 23 9.51 25.06 -12.05
CA ARG A 23 8.24 25.62 -11.54
C ARG A 23 8.27 25.96 -10.06
N GLY A 24 9.41 25.79 -9.38
CA GLY A 24 9.55 26.12 -7.97
C GLY A 24 8.88 25.13 -7.02
N VAL A 25 8.49 23.94 -7.49
CA VAL A 25 7.91 22.90 -6.66
C VAL A 25 8.95 22.43 -5.65
N MET A 26 8.62 22.49 -4.37
CA MET A 26 9.48 21.97 -3.31
C MET A 26 9.38 20.45 -3.26
N PRO A 27 10.50 19.72 -3.07
CA PRO A 27 10.48 18.26 -2.94
C PRO A 27 9.59 17.79 -1.79
N ASP A 28 9.51 18.56 -0.70
CA ASP A 28 8.67 18.26 0.47
C ASP A 28 7.18 18.11 0.11
N HIS A 29 6.68 18.89 -0.86
CA HIS A 29 5.29 18.78 -1.32
C HIS A 29 5.05 17.50 -2.11
N LEU A 30 6.04 17.03 -2.87
CA LEU A 30 5.97 15.77 -3.61
C LEU A 30 6.00 14.57 -2.66
N SER A 31 6.87 14.59 -1.65
CA SER A 31 6.95 13.56 -0.61
C SER A 31 5.64 13.46 0.17
N LEU A 32 5.04 14.60 0.53
CA LEU A 32 3.75 14.64 1.20
C LEU A 32 2.62 14.09 0.32
N ALA A 33 2.63 14.41 -0.97
CA ALA A 33 1.67 13.87 -1.93
C ALA A 33 1.82 12.34 -2.08
N GLY A 34 3.05 11.84 -2.15
CA GLY A 34 3.36 10.40 -2.15
C GLY A 34 2.82 9.69 -0.89
N LEU A 35 3.02 10.31 0.29
CA LEU A 35 2.47 9.81 1.55
C LEU A 35 0.93 9.75 1.51
N CYS A 36 0.26 10.79 1.05
CA CYS A 36 -1.21 10.81 0.93
C CYS A 36 -1.70 9.69 0.01
N LEU A 37 -1.03 9.47 -1.12
CA LEU A 37 -1.35 8.38 -2.05
C LEU A 37 -1.15 7.00 -1.40
N SER A 38 -0.10 6.82 -0.63
CA SER A 38 0.17 5.58 0.12
C SER A 38 -0.90 5.31 1.18
N LEU A 39 -1.38 6.35 1.88
CA LEU A 39 -2.48 6.24 2.83
C LEU A 39 -3.81 5.84 2.14
N VAL A 40 -4.10 6.43 0.98
CA VAL A 40 -5.25 6.02 0.17
C VAL A 40 -5.12 4.57 -0.28
N ALA A 41 -3.93 4.14 -0.70
CA ALA A 41 -3.66 2.76 -1.05
C ALA A 41 -3.89 1.81 0.14
N ALA A 42 -3.47 2.19 1.34
CA ALA A 42 -3.70 1.43 2.58
C ALA A 42 -5.21 1.28 2.89
N MET A 43 -5.99 2.34 2.69
CA MET A 43 -7.45 2.29 2.84
C MET A 43 -8.10 1.36 1.81
N LEU A 44 -7.67 1.41 0.56
CA LEU A 44 -8.16 0.53 -0.50
C LEU A 44 -7.80 -0.93 -0.20
N LEU A 45 -6.60 -1.17 0.32
CA LEU A 45 -6.15 -2.49 0.76
C LEU A 45 -7.05 -3.05 1.86
N GLY A 46 -7.37 -2.22 2.87
CA GLY A 46 -8.28 -2.59 3.96
C GLY A 46 -9.70 -2.93 3.49
N ARG A 47 -10.13 -2.37 2.36
CA ARG A 47 -11.41 -2.68 1.71
C ARG A 47 -11.36 -3.89 0.77
N GLY A 48 -10.17 -4.44 0.53
CA GLY A 48 -9.98 -5.55 -0.40
C GLY A 48 -9.90 -5.14 -1.88
N ALA A 49 -9.79 -3.86 -2.17
CA ALA A 49 -9.63 -3.34 -3.53
C ALA A 49 -8.14 -3.39 -3.96
N PHE A 50 -7.60 -4.61 -4.09
CA PHE A 50 -6.18 -4.84 -4.34
C PHE A 50 -5.65 -4.17 -5.61
N LEU A 51 -6.41 -4.19 -6.70
CA LEU A 51 -6.00 -3.56 -7.96
C LEU A 51 -5.92 -2.03 -7.82
N GLY A 52 -6.89 -1.42 -7.14
CA GLY A 52 -6.87 0.02 -6.86
C GLY A 52 -5.72 0.41 -5.94
N ALA A 53 -5.44 -0.40 -4.91
CA ALA A 53 -4.31 -0.20 -4.02
C ALA A 53 -2.98 -0.30 -4.76
N ALA A 54 -2.80 -1.31 -5.62
CA ALA A 54 -1.60 -1.50 -6.43
C ALA A 54 -1.38 -0.31 -7.38
N PHE A 55 -2.42 0.18 -8.02
CA PHE A 55 -2.34 1.36 -8.89
C PHE A 55 -1.92 2.62 -8.11
N MET A 56 -2.52 2.85 -6.94
CA MET A 56 -2.16 3.99 -6.08
C MET A 56 -0.72 3.90 -5.58
N LEU A 57 -0.24 2.69 -5.25
CA LEU A 57 1.16 2.46 -4.87
C LEU A 57 2.14 2.74 -6.02
N LEU A 58 1.80 2.34 -7.24
CA LEU A 58 2.61 2.66 -8.41
C LEU A 58 2.72 4.18 -8.61
N VAL A 59 1.60 4.89 -8.50
CA VAL A 59 1.59 6.36 -8.60
C VAL A 59 2.41 6.98 -7.46
N ALA A 60 2.24 6.52 -6.22
CA ALA A 60 3.03 6.98 -5.07
C ALA A 60 4.53 6.78 -5.28
N SER A 61 4.95 5.61 -5.78
CA SER A 61 6.35 5.30 -6.13
C SER A 61 6.93 6.25 -7.17
N VAL A 62 6.14 6.65 -8.17
CA VAL A 62 6.58 7.63 -9.19
C VAL A 62 6.80 9.00 -8.55
N PHE A 63 5.92 9.42 -7.64
CA PHE A 63 6.09 10.69 -6.91
C PHE A 63 7.35 10.68 -6.04
N ASP A 64 7.61 9.58 -5.34
CA ASP A 64 8.80 9.37 -4.51
C ASP A 64 10.10 9.42 -5.35
N MET A 65 10.08 8.87 -6.55
CA MET A 65 11.20 8.94 -7.47
C MET A 65 11.43 10.36 -7.98
N LEU A 66 10.35 11.10 -8.24
CA LEU A 66 10.40 12.48 -8.73
C LEU A 66 10.90 13.47 -7.67
N ASP A 67 10.50 13.32 -6.41
CA ASP A 67 10.95 14.23 -5.35
C ASP A 67 12.45 14.11 -5.09
N GLY A 68 13.00 12.88 -5.13
CA GLY A 68 14.43 12.63 -5.04
C GLY A 68 15.22 13.28 -6.19
N ASP A 69 14.71 13.19 -7.42
CA ASP A 69 15.34 13.81 -8.58
C ASP A 69 15.22 15.34 -8.56
N VAL A 70 14.08 15.90 -8.15
CA VAL A 70 13.88 17.34 -7.96
C VAL A 70 14.82 17.89 -6.88
N ALA A 71 14.98 17.19 -5.76
CA ALA A 71 15.89 17.59 -4.68
C ALA A 71 17.35 17.66 -5.16
N ARG A 72 17.77 16.70 -6.00
CA ARG A 72 19.12 16.67 -6.59
C ARG A 72 19.33 17.80 -7.59
N GLU A 73 18.38 18.04 -8.50
CA GLU A 73 18.44 19.12 -9.50
C GLU A 73 18.51 20.52 -8.84
N ARG A 74 17.85 20.70 -7.70
CA ARG A 74 17.87 21.97 -6.97
C ARG A 74 19.06 22.10 -6.02
N GLY A 75 19.85 21.06 -5.81
CA GLY A 75 20.95 21.06 -4.86
C GLY A 75 20.52 21.24 -3.40
N ILE A 76 19.24 20.98 -3.08
CA ILE A 76 18.65 21.12 -1.74
C ILE A 76 18.66 19.77 -1.03
N VAL A 77 19.75 19.05 -1.10
CA VAL A 77 19.90 17.80 -0.35
C VAL A 77 20.34 18.17 1.07
N SER A 78 19.35 18.19 1.99
CA SER A 78 19.63 18.42 3.41
C SER A 78 19.54 17.11 4.19
N LYS A 79 20.29 17.03 5.31
CA LYS A 79 20.18 15.90 6.24
C LYS A 79 18.77 15.77 6.83
N PHE A 80 18.09 16.89 7.03
CA PHE A 80 16.72 16.93 7.50
C PHE A 80 15.74 16.36 6.46
N GLY A 81 15.90 16.71 5.18
CA GLY A 81 15.10 16.16 4.10
C GLY A 81 15.25 14.62 3.99
N ALA A 82 16.47 14.12 4.07
CA ALA A 82 16.73 12.67 4.07
C ALA A 82 16.12 11.96 5.29
N PHE A 83 16.14 12.60 6.47
CA PHE A 83 15.49 12.07 7.67
C PHE A 83 13.95 12.05 7.51
N LEU A 84 13.39 13.13 7.00
CA LEU A 84 11.95 13.25 6.76
C LEU A 84 11.48 12.19 5.76
N ASP A 85 12.16 12.03 4.64
CA ASP A 85 11.90 11.02 3.62
C ASP A 85 11.90 9.60 4.20
N SER A 86 12.95 9.25 4.93
CA SER A 86 13.04 7.95 5.61
C SER A 86 11.92 7.73 6.63
N THR A 87 11.46 8.77 7.30
CA THR A 87 10.38 8.69 8.28
C THR A 87 9.03 8.50 7.59
N LEU A 88 8.77 9.26 6.52
CA LEU A 88 7.54 9.17 5.74
C LEU A 88 7.40 7.80 5.07
N ASP A 89 8.51 7.25 4.58
CA ASP A 89 8.57 5.90 4.01
C ASP A 89 8.17 4.84 5.05
N ARG A 90 8.70 4.92 6.27
CA ARG A 90 8.29 4.03 7.38
C ARG A 90 6.82 4.17 7.77
N VAL A 91 6.30 5.39 7.77
CA VAL A 91 4.89 5.66 8.08
C VAL A 91 3.99 5.06 6.99
N SER A 92 4.35 5.21 5.72
CA SER A 92 3.58 4.64 4.61
C SER A 92 3.60 3.11 4.61
N GLU A 93 4.75 2.48 4.85
CA GLU A 93 4.85 1.03 5.04
C GLU A 93 3.97 0.54 6.19
N GLY A 94 4.07 1.20 7.36
CA GLY A 94 3.26 0.87 8.52
C GLY A 94 1.76 0.98 8.25
N ALA A 95 1.33 2.01 7.52
CA ALA A 95 -0.06 2.18 7.11
C ALA A 95 -0.53 1.06 6.16
N LEU A 96 0.31 0.65 5.21
CA LEU A 96 0.00 -0.47 4.30
C LEU A 96 -0.15 -1.79 5.05
N TYR A 97 0.76 -2.08 5.97
CA TYR A 97 0.64 -3.28 6.81
C TYR A 97 -0.59 -3.24 7.71
N ALA A 98 -0.93 -2.08 8.28
CA ALA A 98 -2.15 -1.90 9.06
C ALA A 98 -3.41 -2.11 8.21
N GLY A 99 -3.46 -1.59 6.98
CA GLY A 99 -4.56 -1.82 6.03
C GLY A 99 -4.72 -3.30 5.69
N LEU A 100 -3.62 -3.98 5.41
CA LEU A 100 -3.60 -5.42 5.13
C LEU A 100 -4.04 -6.24 6.34
N ALA A 101 -3.52 -5.93 7.52
CA ALA A 101 -3.92 -6.59 8.77
C ALA A 101 -5.42 -6.40 9.06
N TYR A 102 -5.93 -5.19 8.87
CA TYR A 102 -7.36 -4.90 9.01
C TYR A 102 -8.21 -5.74 8.06
N PHE A 103 -7.80 -5.85 6.79
CA PHE A 103 -8.47 -6.70 5.81
C PHE A 103 -8.52 -8.16 6.26
N TYR A 104 -7.39 -8.72 6.67
CA TYR A 104 -7.34 -10.12 7.12
C TYR A 104 -8.12 -10.35 8.41
N LEU A 105 -8.04 -9.45 9.37
CA LEU A 105 -8.79 -9.56 10.64
C LEU A 105 -10.30 -9.48 10.42
N THR A 106 -10.76 -8.62 9.53
CA THR A 106 -12.17 -8.48 9.21
C THR A 106 -12.68 -9.70 8.45
N ARG A 107 -11.87 -10.21 7.53
CA ARG A 107 -12.24 -11.39 6.75
C ARG A 107 -12.15 -12.70 7.55
N SER A 108 -11.19 -12.81 8.46
CA SER A 108 -11.08 -13.98 9.35
C SER A 108 -12.28 -14.06 10.32
N ARG A 109 -12.80 -12.93 10.77
CA ARG A 109 -14.04 -12.89 11.57
C ARG A 109 -15.23 -13.46 10.79
N THR A 110 -15.35 -13.13 9.52
CA THR A 110 -16.38 -13.71 8.65
C THR A 110 -16.16 -15.22 8.48
N ALA A 111 -14.93 -15.66 8.27
CA ALA A 111 -14.58 -17.07 8.13
C ALA A 111 -14.83 -17.86 9.42
N THR A 112 -14.53 -17.29 10.59
CA THR A 112 -14.81 -17.93 11.89
C THR A 112 -16.31 -18.03 12.17
N VAL A 113 -17.09 -17.02 11.79
CA VAL A 113 -18.56 -17.08 11.90
C VAL A 113 -19.13 -18.18 10.99
N TRP A 114 -18.64 -18.27 9.74
CA TRP A 114 -19.03 -19.34 8.83
C TRP A 114 -18.63 -20.73 9.33
N MET A 115 -17.41 -20.90 9.80
CA MET A 115 -16.96 -22.18 10.39
C MET A 115 -17.77 -22.53 11.63
N ARG A 116 -18.04 -21.58 12.51
CA ARG A 116 -18.84 -21.81 13.70
C ARG A 116 -20.27 -22.25 13.35
N GLY A 117 -20.91 -21.58 12.40
CA GLY A 117 -22.24 -22.00 11.91
C GLY A 117 -22.24 -23.39 11.28
N MET A 118 -21.17 -23.77 10.60
CA MET A 118 -21.03 -25.10 10.00
C MET A 118 -20.83 -26.17 11.06
N PHE A 119 -20.05 -25.89 12.13
CA PHE A 119 -19.87 -26.82 13.25
C PHE A 119 -21.07 -26.90 14.19
N GLU A 120 -21.75 -25.79 14.47
CA GLU A 120 -22.97 -25.76 15.26
C GLU A 120 -24.12 -26.46 14.52
N GLY A 121 -24.25 -26.25 13.20
CA GLY A 121 -25.21 -26.99 12.38
C GLY A 121 -24.93 -28.50 12.30
N SER A 122 -23.67 -28.93 12.32
CA SER A 122 -23.33 -30.35 12.34
C SER A 122 -23.59 -30.99 13.72
N ALA A 123 -23.55 -30.21 14.79
CA ALA A 123 -23.87 -30.70 16.13
C ALA A 123 -25.39 -30.99 16.30
N GLU A 124 -26.25 -30.26 15.62
CA GLU A 124 -27.70 -30.54 15.61
C GLU A 124 -28.04 -31.82 14.85
N TRP A 125 -27.23 -32.20 13.83
CA TRP A 125 -27.42 -33.49 13.13
C TRP A 125 -26.88 -34.70 13.88
N GLY A 126 -26.04 -34.51 14.90
CA GLY A 126 -25.47 -35.56 15.75
C GLY A 126 -26.18 -35.75 17.09
N GLY A 127 -27.28 -35.04 17.33
CA GLY A 127 -28.12 -35.26 18.50
C GLY A 127 -28.74 -36.66 18.49
N ALA A 128 -28.94 -37.24 19.68
CA ALA A 128 -29.37 -38.60 19.91
C ALA A 128 -30.72 -39.00 19.27
N ASP A 129 -31.35 -38.10 18.54
CA ASP A 129 -32.64 -38.28 17.86
C ASP A 129 -32.50 -38.38 16.33
N GLY A 130 -31.35 -38.82 15.86
CA GLY A 130 -31.19 -39.19 14.43
C GLY A 130 -32.30 -40.17 14.06
N PRO A 131 -32.89 -40.06 12.84
CA PRO A 131 -34.00 -40.95 12.44
C PRO A 131 -33.55 -42.38 12.62
N THR A 132 -34.18 -43.08 13.57
CA THR A 132 -34.08 -44.54 13.68
C THR A 132 -34.63 -45.06 12.40
N LEU A 133 -33.73 -45.58 11.53
CA LEU A 133 -34.14 -46.38 10.40
C LEU A 133 -34.89 -47.57 10.99
N GLY A 134 -36.25 -47.48 10.98
CA GLY A 134 -37.11 -48.58 11.34
C GLY A 134 -36.83 -49.73 10.41
N VAL A 135 -36.43 -50.83 10.98
CA VAL A 135 -36.37 -52.15 10.33
C VAL A 135 -37.75 -52.72 10.31
#